data_424af67f0a87df5dbdeb7523fcb7c405
#
_entry.id   424af67f0a87df5dbdeb7523fcb7c405
#
_cell.length_a   1.000
_cell.length_b   1.000
_cell.length_c   1.000
_cell.angle_alpha   90.00
_cell.angle_beta   90.00
_cell.angle_gamma   90.00
#
_symmetry.space_group_name_H-M   'P 1'
#
loop_
_entity.id
_entity.type
_entity.pdbx_description
1 polymer ?
#
loop_
_entity_poly.entity_id
_entity_poly.type
_entity_poly.pdbx_seq_one_letter_code
_entity_poly.pdbx_strand_id
1 'polypeptide(L)'
;MDTKQKAVLFSALLALVTSAPLHAAAAHAKATVFQIGAFDRSSNEFPGGTPDHPVKFTIGKSDAAKDWYAMQKVAVLPVKSATPAPRTIQFVLDGKPAPTYEMHLAFLIESDAVPAIRVGIDGKQGTFYLHPRLDFRNGDQWNSFYPAYSHADVTFQFPGAYLHKGENVITLQPVSDKQVAGGTLTYDAVALTRETTPFRTAETTRILPTIFYKKVNGQLDELIDVFIRHSGPMATNVELTIGGKAYHQNAQPSAFGESRLRFEVTEFPAETKAEVIWSGHGRRSHYQTTLTPQKKWTLYLVPHIHLDIGYSDYQAKVAAIHSHVVDEAMEMMAAHPDFRFSLDGFWPLQQFMETRTPAQRQHAFTAMRNK
;
A
#
# COMPACT_ATOMS: atom_id res chain seq x y z
N MET A 1 47.67 -40.44 -52.84
CA MET A 1 48.61 -39.60 -53.60
C MET A 1 48.46 -38.18 -53.11
N ASP A 2 49.52 -37.77 -52.52
CA ASP A 2 49.99 -36.44 -52.17
C ASP A 2 49.19 -35.54 -51.24
N THR A 3 49.59 -35.67 -50.02
CA THR A 3 49.34 -34.78 -48.88
C THR A 3 50.37 -33.66 -48.85
N LYS A 4 49.97 -32.41 -48.91
CA LYS A 4 50.81 -31.27 -48.53
C LYS A 4 50.29 -30.60 -47.27
N GLN A 5 50.96 -30.86 -46.14
CA GLN A 5 50.83 -30.10 -44.92
C GLN A 5 51.31 -28.67 -45.11
N LYS A 6 50.46 -27.70 -44.73
CA LYS A 6 50.89 -26.31 -44.52
C LYS A 6 50.95 -26.05 -42.99
N ALA A 7 52.13 -25.87 -42.51
CA ALA A 7 52.38 -25.38 -41.16
C ALA A 7 52.01 -23.90 -41.08
N VAL A 8 51.18 -23.52 -40.12
CA VAL A 8 50.89 -22.13 -39.76
C VAL A 8 51.66 -21.82 -38.48
N LEU A 9 52.61 -20.92 -38.56
CA LEU A 9 53.32 -20.34 -37.43
C LEU A 9 52.34 -19.45 -36.66
N PHE A 10 52.08 -19.76 -35.41
CA PHE A 10 51.47 -18.87 -34.42
C PHE A 10 52.55 -18.06 -33.74
N SER A 11 52.65 -16.76 -34.02
CA SER A 11 53.42 -15.80 -33.25
C SER A 11 52.66 -15.46 -31.98
N ALA A 12 53.14 -15.86 -30.84
CA ALA A 12 52.60 -15.48 -29.52
C ALA A 12 52.98 -14.02 -29.23
N LEU A 13 52.02 -13.11 -29.29
CA LEU A 13 52.16 -11.73 -28.79
C LEU A 13 51.86 -11.72 -27.29
N LEU A 14 52.90 -11.62 -26.46
CA LEU A 14 52.81 -11.51 -25.00
C LEU A 14 52.34 -10.08 -24.65
N ALA A 15 51.02 -9.86 -24.42
CA ALA A 15 50.53 -8.61 -23.90
C ALA A 15 50.71 -8.59 -22.37
N LEU A 16 51.61 -7.71 -21.92
CA LEU A 16 51.72 -7.38 -20.48
C LEU A 16 50.42 -6.64 -20.08
N VAL A 17 49.54 -7.37 -19.39
CA VAL A 17 48.41 -6.75 -18.70
C VAL A 17 48.94 -6.22 -17.36
N THR A 18 49.19 -4.93 -17.28
CA THR A 18 49.39 -4.26 -16.00
C THR A 18 48.05 -4.24 -15.26
N SER A 19 47.94 -5.13 -14.25
CA SER A 19 46.80 -5.10 -13.32
C SER A 19 46.87 -3.83 -12.48
N ALA A 20 46.04 -2.84 -12.85
CA ALA A 20 45.72 -1.76 -11.93
C ALA A 20 45.05 -2.38 -10.69
N PRO A 21 45.39 -1.96 -9.48
CA PRO A 21 44.73 -2.48 -8.29
C PRO A 21 43.26 -2.05 -8.37
N LEU A 22 42.34 -3.04 -8.46
CA LEU A 22 40.91 -2.80 -8.20
C LEU A 22 40.87 -2.29 -6.76
N HIS A 23 40.58 -0.99 -6.59
CA HIS A 23 40.16 -0.47 -5.31
C HIS A 23 38.81 -1.15 -5.02
N ALA A 24 38.84 -2.22 -4.23
CA ALA A 24 37.66 -2.77 -3.62
C ALA A 24 37.04 -1.60 -2.81
N ALA A 25 35.92 -1.07 -3.28
CA ALA A 25 35.14 -0.15 -2.50
C ALA A 25 34.86 -0.86 -1.17
N ALA A 26 35.42 -0.34 -0.08
CA ALA A 26 35.20 -0.91 1.23
C ALA A 26 33.68 -0.97 1.42
N ALA A 27 33.14 -2.18 1.55
CA ALA A 27 31.75 -2.39 1.86
C ALA A 27 31.49 -1.67 3.18
N HIS A 28 30.73 -0.58 3.12
CA HIS A 28 30.41 0.22 4.30
C HIS A 28 29.66 -0.68 5.27
N ALA A 29 30.28 -0.98 6.41
CA ALA A 29 29.73 -1.91 7.39
C ALA A 29 28.48 -1.28 8.03
N LYS A 30 27.31 -1.80 7.67
CA LYS A 30 26.06 -1.56 8.40
C LYS A 30 26.12 -2.35 9.71
N ALA A 31 25.82 -1.69 10.83
CA ALA A 31 25.73 -2.34 12.13
C ALA A 31 24.28 -2.23 12.65
N THR A 32 23.69 -3.34 13.03
CA THR A 32 22.36 -3.39 13.63
C THR A 32 22.37 -2.70 15.00
N VAL A 33 21.46 -1.75 15.20
CA VAL A 33 21.17 -1.14 16.50
C VAL A 33 20.15 -2.00 17.23
N PHE A 34 19.06 -2.35 16.54
CA PHE A 34 18.07 -3.32 17.02
C PHE A 34 17.31 -3.96 15.84
N GLN A 35 16.71 -5.11 16.14
CA GLN A 35 15.74 -5.78 15.28
C GLN A 35 14.64 -6.38 16.16
N ILE A 36 13.39 -6.26 15.73
CA ILE A 36 12.19 -6.84 16.32
C ILE A 36 11.55 -7.68 15.22
N GLY A 37 11.40 -8.98 15.45
CA GLY A 37 10.93 -9.95 14.45
C GLY A 37 12.00 -10.38 13.45
N ALA A 38 11.59 -11.18 12.48
CA ALA A 38 12.43 -11.72 11.41
C ALA A 38 11.85 -11.32 10.05
N PHE A 39 12.67 -10.93 9.09
CA PHE A 39 12.24 -10.58 7.73
C PHE A 39 11.98 -11.84 6.91
N ASP A 40 10.97 -12.61 7.30
CA ASP A 40 10.64 -13.92 6.70
C ASP A 40 9.21 -14.00 6.14
N ARG A 41 8.48 -12.87 6.18
CA ARG A 41 7.08 -12.74 5.76
C ARG A 41 6.12 -13.53 6.64
N SER A 42 6.41 -13.56 7.92
CA SER A 42 5.60 -14.18 8.95
C SER A 42 5.47 -13.23 10.13
N SER A 43 4.45 -13.41 10.93
CA SER A 43 4.27 -12.72 12.21
C SER A 43 4.12 -13.71 13.37
N ASN A 44 4.48 -14.97 13.13
CA ASN A 44 4.26 -16.07 14.06
C ASN A 44 5.07 -15.96 15.36
N GLU A 45 6.15 -15.18 15.35
CA GLU A 45 6.96 -14.91 16.53
C GLU A 45 6.33 -13.90 17.49
N PHE A 46 5.25 -13.23 17.09
CA PHE A 46 4.55 -12.24 17.91
C PHE A 46 3.23 -12.78 18.49
N PRO A 47 2.76 -12.27 19.65
CA PRO A 47 1.40 -12.53 20.08
C PRO A 47 0.39 -12.10 19.00
N GLY A 48 -0.58 -12.95 18.73
CA GLY A 48 -1.66 -12.67 17.76
C GLY A 48 -2.60 -11.56 18.24
N GLY A 49 -3.34 -10.99 17.30
CA GLY A 49 -4.34 -9.98 17.56
C GLY A 49 -3.80 -8.57 17.81
N THR A 50 -4.71 -7.68 18.24
CA THR A 50 -4.39 -6.30 18.58
C THR A 50 -4.42 -6.12 20.11
N PRO A 51 -3.42 -5.45 20.71
CA PRO A 51 -3.44 -5.16 22.13
C PRO A 51 -4.57 -4.18 22.50
N ASP A 52 -5.06 -4.27 23.73
CA ASP A 52 -6.02 -3.36 24.34
C ASP A 52 -5.35 -2.15 25.03
N HIS A 53 -4.03 -2.14 25.06
CA HIS A 53 -3.19 -1.11 25.67
C HIS A 53 -2.14 -0.59 24.69
N PRO A 54 -1.54 0.60 24.94
CA PRO A 54 -0.43 1.10 24.13
C PRO A 54 0.80 0.19 24.25
N VAL A 55 1.35 -0.23 23.09
CA VAL A 55 2.57 -1.03 23.04
C VAL A 55 3.80 -0.14 23.25
N LYS A 56 4.59 -0.46 24.26
CA LYS A 56 5.88 0.15 24.56
C LYS A 56 6.95 -0.93 24.60
N PHE A 57 7.81 -0.94 23.62
CA PHE A 57 8.89 -1.93 23.48
C PHE A 57 10.24 -1.29 23.81
N THR A 58 10.93 -1.81 24.82
CA THR A 58 12.24 -1.30 25.25
C THR A 58 13.32 -2.29 24.83
N ILE A 59 14.20 -1.88 23.92
CA ILE A 59 15.31 -2.71 23.42
C ILE A 59 16.21 -3.17 24.58
N GLY A 60 16.51 -4.47 24.58
CA GLY A 60 17.30 -5.12 25.63
C GLY A 60 16.52 -5.45 26.92
N LYS A 61 15.22 -5.12 27.00
CA LYS A 61 14.36 -5.44 28.16
C LYS A 61 13.09 -6.18 27.75
N SER A 62 12.41 -5.73 26.69
CA SER A 62 11.18 -6.34 26.19
C SER A 62 11.45 -7.59 25.36
N ASP A 63 10.50 -8.53 25.38
CA ASP A 63 10.51 -9.79 24.64
C ASP A 63 9.50 -9.69 23.48
N ALA A 64 9.95 -9.84 22.25
CA ALA A 64 9.11 -9.72 21.07
C ALA A 64 7.95 -10.74 21.09
N ALA A 65 8.16 -11.94 21.61
CA ALA A 65 7.14 -12.98 21.73
C ALA A 65 6.05 -12.68 22.78
N LYS A 66 6.17 -11.61 23.56
CA LYS A 66 5.22 -11.23 24.60
C LYS A 66 4.72 -9.79 24.46
N ASP A 67 5.63 -8.87 24.09
CA ASP A 67 5.41 -7.43 24.25
C ASP A 67 5.17 -6.72 22.92
N TRP A 68 5.37 -7.37 21.75
CA TRP A 68 5.23 -6.68 20.46
C TRP A 68 3.84 -6.77 19.85
N TYR A 69 3.15 -7.84 19.82
CA TYR A 69 1.89 -8.10 19.10
C TYR A 69 1.99 -7.97 17.56
N ALA A 70 1.41 -8.89 16.85
CA ALA A 70 1.45 -8.90 15.38
C ALA A 70 0.71 -7.70 14.77
N MET A 71 -0.51 -7.41 15.23
CA MET A 71 -1.42 -6.46 14.60
C MET A 71 -1.48 -5.12 15.32
N GLN A 72 -1.60 -4.03 14.56
CA GLN A 72 -1.90 -2.68 15.07
C GLN A 72 -3.10 -2.08 14.34
N LYS A 73 -4.04 -1.51 15.09
CA LYS A 73 -5.21 -0.82 14.54
C LYS A 73 -4.79 0.43 13.76
N VAL A 74 -5.44 0.65 12.62
CA VAL A 74 -5.22 1.85 11.78
C VAL A 74 -5.94 3.04 12.39
N ALA A 75 -5.22 4.15 12.55
CA ALA A 75 -5.82 5.43 12.97
C ALA A 75 -6.37 6.18 11.76
N VAL A 76 -7.59 6.72 11.89
CA VAL A 76 -8.22 7.53 10.85
C VAL A 76 -7.77 8.99 10.98
N LEU A 77 -7.36 9.60 9.87
CA LEU A 77 -6.95 11.00 9.83
C LEU A 77 -8.16 11.94 9.70
N PRO A 78 -8.12 13.13 10.32
CA PRO A 78 -7.14 13.56 11.30
C PRO A 78 -7.28 12.79 12.61
N VAL A 79 -6.16 12.40 13.23
CA VAL A 79 -6.17 11.66 14.50
C VAL A 79 -6.76 12.58 15.58
N LYS A 80 -8.00 12.33 15.97
CA LYS A 80 -8.75 13.14 16.93
C LYS A 80 -8.63 12.67 18.39
N SER A 81 -8.14 11.46 18.59
CA SER A 81 -8.00 10.86 19.92
C SER A 81 -6.68 10.11 20.04
N ALA A 82 -6.28 9.82 21.28
CA ALA A 82 -5.09 9.01 21.56
C ALA A 82 -5.24 7.52 21.16
N THR A 83 -6.40 7.11 20.70
CA THR A 83 -6.69 5.73 20.29
C THR A 83 -7.05 5.66 18.80
N PRO A 84 -6.50 4.68 18.07
CA PRO A 84 -5.46 3.75 18.51
C PRO A 84 -4.11 4.45 18.72
N ALA A 85 -3.44 4.10 19.83
CA ALA A 85 -2.15 4.70 20.18
C ALA A 85 -1.02 4.23 19.24
N PRO A 86 -0.02 5.07 19.00
CA PRO A 86 1.19 4.63 18.31
C PRO A 86 1.95 3.59 19.13
N ARG A 87 2.63 2.67 18.48
CA ARG A 87 3.65 1.85 19.13
C ARG A 87 4.88 2.69 19.40
N THR A 88 5.51 2.42 20.52
CA THR A 88 6.73 3.12 20.94
C THR A 88 7.87 2.14 21.10
N ILE A 89 8.99 2.40 20.42
CA ILE A 89 10.25 1.67 20.57
C ILE A 89 11.22 2.58 21.29
N GLN A 90 11.71 2.13 22.45
CA GLN A 90 12.72 2.85 23.24
C GLN A 90 14.05 2.10 23.16
N PHE A 91 15.12 2.83 22.91
CA PHE A 91 16.47 2.30 22.86
C PHE A 91 17.50 3.32 23.34
N VAL A 92 18.68 2.85 23.74
CA VAL A 92 19.76 3.67 24.26
C VAL A 92 20.93 3.67 23.29
N LEU A 93 21.48 4.85 23.03
CA LEU A 93 22.76 5.00 22.35
C LEU A 93 23.85 5.38 23.38
N ASP A 94 24.84 4.53 23.55
CA ASP A 94 25.91 4.73 24.55
C ASP A 94 26.88 5.86 24.18
N GLY A 95 26.92 6.24 22.90
CA GLY A 95 27.84 7.25 22.40
C GLY A 95 27.18 8.29 21.49
N LYS A 96 28.02 9.07 20.83
CA LYS A 96 27.55 10.02 19.80
C LYS A 96 26.88 9.24 18.67
N PRO A 97 25.70 9.67 18.18
CA PRO A 97 25.05 9.04 17.04
C PRO A 97 25.95 8.94 15.82
N ALA A 98 25.80 7.85 15.07
CA ALA A 98 26.44 7.69 13.76
C ALA A 98 25.91 8.75 12.78
N PRO A 99 26.62 9.06 11.70
CA PRO A 99 26.20 10.06 10.73
C PRO A 99 24.84 9.71 10.07
N THR A 100 24.59 8.44 9.82
CA THR A 100 23.40 7.93 9.09
C THR A 100 22.83 6.73 9.81
N TYR A 101 21.50 6.66 9.83
CA TYR A 101 20.73 5.50 10.24
C TYR A 101 19.77 5.08 9.12
N GLU A 102 19.51 3.79 9.05
CA GLU A 102 18.51 3.23 8.13
C GLU A 102 17.47 2.45 8.92
N MET A 103 16.21 2.80 8.69
CA MET A 103 15.06 2.08 9.23
C MET A 103 14.51 1.15 8.17
N HIS A 104 14.27 -0.11 8.52
CA HIS A 104 13.57 -1.08 7.69
C HIS A 104 12.34 -1.58 8.43
N LEU A 105 11.18 -1.41 7.81
CA LEU A 105 9.87 -1.84 8.30
C LEU A 105 9.30 -2.82 7.28
N ALA A 106 8.90 -4.00 7.72
CA ALA A 106 8.25 -4.99 6.88
C ALA A 106 6.85 -5.33 7.45
N PHE A 107 5.87 -5.45 6.55
CA PHE A 107 4.47 -5.62 6.88
C PHE A 107 3.82 -6.69 6.03
N LEU A 108 2.83 -7.37 6.61
CA LEU A 108 1.87 -8.22 5.91
C LEU A 108 0.55 -7.43 5.79
N ILE A 109 0.00 -7.40 4.58
CA ILE A 109 -1.24 -6.68 4.29
C ILE A 109 -2.35 -7.70 4.10
N GLU A 110 -3.22 -7.81 5.08
CA GLU A 110 -4.30 -8.80 5.14
C GLU A 110 -5.68 -8.21 4.86
N SER A 111 -5.76 -6.90 4.64
CA SER A 111 -7.02 -6.21 4.41
C SER A 111 -7.06 -5.50 3.07
N ASP A 112 -8.27 -5.23 2.56
CA ASP A 112 -8.51 -4.48 1.32
C ASP A 112 -8.03 -3.04 1.38
N ALA A 113 -7.78 -2.54 2.59
CA ALA A 113 -7.29 -1.19 2.80
C ALA A 113 -5.80 -1.21 3.10
N VAL A 114 -5.06 -0.53 2.24
CA VAL A 114 -3.62 -0.31 2.41
C VAL A 114 -3.40 0.99 3.17
N PRO A 115 -3.02 0.96 4.46
CA PRO A 115 -2.73 2.16 5.21
C PRO A 115 -1.39 2.78 4.79
N ALA A 116 -1.15 4.01 5.24
CA ALA A 116 0.19 4.56 5.33
C ALA A 116 0.76 4.27 6.72
N ILE A 117 2.09 4.30 6.87
CA ILE A 117 2.76 4.25 8.17
C ILE A 117 3.35 5.62 8.52
N ARG A 118 2.93 6.19 9.64
CA ARG A 118 3.56 7.38 10.22
C ARG A 118 4.66 6.93 11.16
N VAL A 119 5.85 7.48 10.95
CA VAL A 119 7.04 7.21 11.76
C VAL A 119 7.45 8.48 12.48
N GLY A 120 7.65 8.38 13.79
CA GLY A 120 8.26 9.43 14.59
C GLY A 120 9.66 9.03 15.04
N ILE A 121 10.61 9.96 15.03
CA ILE A 121 11.99 9.79 15.50
C ILE A 121 12.30 10.99 16.36
N ASP A 122 12.34 10.84 17.69
CA ASP A 122 12.57 11.92 18.66
C ASP A 122 11.85 13.24 18.31
N GLY A 123 10.53 13.13 18.05
CA GLY A 123 9.67 14.26 17.72
C GLY A 123 9.68 14.71 16.24
N LYS A 124 10.60 14.22 15.40
CA LYS A 124 10.53 14.39 13.95
C LYS A 124 9.54 13.38 13.36
N GLN A 125 8.68 13.80 12.44
CA GLN A 125 7.66 12.92 11.87
C GLN A 125 7.74 12.87 10.36
N GLY A 126 7.46 11.66 9.83
CA GLY A 126 7.29 11.38 8.41
C GLY A 126 6.20 10.34 8.19
N THR A 127 5.65 10.32 7.00
CA THR A 127 4.64 9.32 6.60
C THR A 127 5.13 8.60 5.35
N PHE A 128 4.91 7.30 5.26
CA PHE A 128 5.23 6.49 4.08
C PHE A 128 3.97 5.78 3.62
N TYR A 129 3.67 5.85 2.33
CA TYR A 129 2.55 5.13 1.73
C TYR A 129 3.01 3.72 1.37
N LEU A 130 2.28 2.71 1.84
CA LEU A 130 2.60 1.33 1.57
C LEU A 130 2.23 0.97 0.13
N HIS A 131 3.11 0.24 -0.54
CA HIS A 131 2.94 -0.25 -1.90
C HIS A 131 3.04 -1.78 -1.89
N PRO A 132 1.94 -2.50 -1.59
CA PRO A 132 1.96 -3.93 -1.45
C PRO A 132 2.39 -4.63 -2.72
N ARG A 133 3.18 -5.68 -2.55
CA ARG A 133 3.51 -6.63 -3.60
C ARG A 133 2.72 -7.89 -3.36
N LEU A 134 1.99 -8.34 -4.36
CA LEU A 134 1.33 -9.64 -4.31
C LEU A 134 2.41 -10.73 -4.42
N ASP A 135 2.46 -11.58 -3.41
CA ASP A 135 3.31 -12.75 -3.43
C ASP A 135 2.42 -13.99 -3.33
N PHE A 136 2.27 -14.68 -4.44
CA PHE A 136 1.51 -15.93 -4.52
C PHE A 136 2.35 -17.14 -4.09
N ARG A 137 3.27 -16.97 -3.17
CA ARG A 137 4.04 -18.10 -2.67
C ARG A 137 3.15 -19.03 -1.88
N ASN A 138 3.18 -20.28 -2.31
CA ASN A 138 2.76 -21.50 -1.66
C ASN A 138 1.26 -21.75 -1.57
N GLY A 139 0.84 -22.75 -2.34
CA GLY A 139 -0.45 -23.44 -2.23
C GLY A 139 -0.80 -24.01 -0.85
N ASP A 140 0.09 -23.92 0.12
CA ASP A 140 -0.13 -24.45 1.48
C ASP A 140 -1.10 -23.64 2.32
N GLN A 141 -1.44 -22.42 1.90
CA GLN A 141 -2.40 -21.54 2.57
C GLN A 141 -3.80 -21.53 1.91
N TRP A 142 -4.04 -22.38 0.94
CA TRP A 142 -5.33 -22.49 0.24
C TRP A 142 -6.50 -22.97 1.10
N ASN A 143 -6.26 -23.36 2.33
CA ASN A 143 -7.34 -23.77 3.25
C ASN A 143 -8.01 -22.60 3.98
N SER A 144 -7.57 -21.36 3.77
CA SER A 144 -8.27 -20.20 4.28
C SER A 144 -9.05 -19.52 3.16
N PHE A 145 -10.29 -19.12 3.43
CA PHE A 145 -11.12 -18.31 2.55
C PHE A 145 -10.54 -16.90 2.29
N TYR A 146 -9.34 -16.64 2.74
CA TYR A 146 -8.69 -15.34 2.64
C TYR A 146 -7.69 -15.33 1.48
N PRO A 147 -7.64 -14.22 0.71
CA PRO A 147 -6.71 -14.08 -0.40
C PRO A 147 -5.27 -14.16 0.07
N ALA A 148 -4.38 -14.51 -0.86
CA ALA A 148 -2.96 -14.52 -0.66
C ALA A 148 -2.48 -13.22 -0.01
N TYR A 149 -1.62 -13.31 1.00
CA TYR A 149 -1.04 -12.14 1.64
C TYR A 149 -0.27 -11.29 0.64
N SER A 150 -0.48 -9.99 0.70
CA SER A 150 0.46 -9.06 0.14
C SER A 150 1.40 -8.57 1.23
N HIS A 151 2.62 -8.22 0.86
CA HIS A 151 3.60 -7.65 1.78
C HIS A 151 4.05 -6.28 1.30
N ALA A 152 4.50 -5.46 2.22
CA ALA A 152 5.06 -4.15 1.91
C ALA A 152 6.27 -3.86 2.79
N ASP A 153 7.33 -3.37 2.17
CA ASP A 153 8.56 -2.95 2.83
C ASP A 153 8.74 -1.45 2.70
N VAL A 154 9.15 -0.82 3.79
CA VAL A 154 9.53 0.59 3.83
C VAL A 154 10.95 0.66 4.37
N THR A 155 11.90 1.05 3.51
CA THR A 155 13.29 1.30 3.90
C THR A 155 13.60 2.77 3.66
N PHE A 156 14.14 3.46 4.65
CA PHE A 156 14.54 4.84 4.52
C PHE A 156 15.71 5.19 5.41
N GLN A 157 16.53 6.15 4.97
CA GLN A 157 17.63 6.67 5.73
C GLN A 157 17.28 8.03 6.35
N PHE A 158 17.87 8.32 7.50
CA PHE A 158 17.76 9.60 8.16
C PHE A 158 19.08 10.00 8.84
N PRO A 159 19.31 11.33 9.06
CA PRO A 159 20.55 11.81 9.65
C PRO A 159 20.62 11.47 11.13
N GLY A 160 21.81 11.11 11.61
CA GLY A 160 22.06 10.87 13.02
C GLY A 160 21.74 12.05 13.94
N ALA A 161 21.66 13.26 13.40
CA ALA A 161 21.21 14.44 14.13
C ALA A 161 19.75 14.37 14.62
N TYR A 162 18.96 13.39 14.16
CA TYR A 162 17.62 13.14 14.71
C TYR A 162 17.67 12.37 16.03
N LEU A 163 18.79 11.74 16.35
CA LEU A 163 19.03 10.99 17.57
C LEU A 163 20.04 11.68 18.47
N HIS A 164 20.12 11.23 19.72
CA HIS A 164 21.09 11.76 20.69
C HIS A 164 21.69 10.63 21.55
N LYS A 165 22.76 10.93 22.26
CA LYS A 165 23.30 10.01 23.26
C LYS A 165 22.31 9.83 24.39
N GLY A 166 22.07 8.60 24.83
CA GLY A 166 21.08 8.26 25.84
C GLY A 166 19.81 7.66 25.24
N GLU A 167 18.69 7.86 25.89
CA GLU A 167 17.40 7.30 25.50
C GLU A 167 16.86 7.99 24.25
N ASN A 168 16.43 7.21 23.26
CA ASN A 168 15.79 7.67 22.02
C ASN A 168 14.47 6.93 21.83
N VAL A 169 13.54 7.54 21.11
CA VAL A 169 12.19 7.04 20.91
C VAL A 169 11.83 7.03 19.44
N ILE A 170 11.41 5.86 18.96
CA ILE A 170 10.74 5.72 17.65
C ILE A 170 9.27 5.41 17.89
N THR A 171 8.38 6.05 17.15
CA THR A 171 6.95 5.76 17.17
C THR A 171 6.47 5.30 15.80
N LEU A 172 5.58 4.29 15.79
CA LEU A 172 4.99 3.71 14.58
C LEU A 172 3.47 3.76 14.69
N GLN A 173 2.80 4.38 13.71
CA GLN A 173 1.35 4.50 13.67
C GLN A 173 0.83 4.26 12.26
N PRO A 174 0.12 3.16 12.00
CA PRO A 174 -0.65 3.00 10.77
C PRO A 174 -1.76 4.06 10.72
N VAL A 175 -1.88 4.74 9.59
CA VAL A 175 -2.85 5.83 9.39
C VAL A 175 -3.56 5.68 8.04
N SER A 176 -4.83 6.10 7.98
CA SER A 176 -5.59 6.18 6.73
C SER A 176 -6.43 7.46 6.71
N ASP A 177 -6.63 8.02 5.54
CA ASP A 177 -7.56 9.14 5.29
C ASP A 177 -9.02 8.69 5.20
N LYS A 178 -9.26 7.38 5.15
CA LYS A 178 -10.59 6.77 5.05
C LYS A 178 -10.87 5.92 6.27
N GLN A 179 -12.12 5.95 6.72
CA GLN A 179 -12.56 5.04 7.77
C GLN A 179 -12.59 3.62 7.20
N VAL A 180 -11.67 2.81 7.67
CA VAL A 180 -11.62 1.37 7.38
C VAL A 180 -12.13 0.68 8.64
N ALA A 181 -13.33 0.14 8.57
CA ALA A 181 -13.92 -0.58 9.71
C ALA A 181 -13.01 -1.78 10.05
N GLY A 182 -12.45 -1.78 11.27
CA GLY A 182 -11.62 -2.87 11.76
C GLY A 182 -10.24 -3.00 11.10
N GLY A 183 -9.78 -2.01 10.34
CA GLY A 183 -8.50 -2.06 9.65
C GLY A 183 -7.31 -2.20 10.59
N THR A 184 -6.44 -3.14 10.28
CA THR A 184 -5.19 -3.42 11.00
C THR A 184 -4.02 -3.45 10.02
N LEU A 185 -2.82 -3.25 10.55
CA LEU A 185 -1.56 -3.51 9.88
C LEU A 185 -0.78 -4.55 10.66
N THR A 186 -0.35 -5.61 9.99
CA THR A 186 0.39 -6.72 10.59
C THR A 186 1.89 -6.51 10.36
N TYR A 187 2.68 -6.62 11.41
CA TYR A 187 4.14 -6.50 11.36
C TYR A 187 4.77 -7.85 11.07
N ASP A 188 5.72 -7.86 10.14
CA ASP A 188 6.69 -8.92 9.92
C ASP A 188 7.96 -8.60 10.74
N ALA A 189 8.64 -7.48 10.45
CA ALA A 189 9.81 -7.09 11.20
C ALA A 189 10.05 -5.57 11.19
N VAL A 190 10.83 -5.13 12.19
CA VAL A 190 11.30 -3.74 12.33
C VAL A 190 12.78 -3.76 12.68
N ALA A 191 13.61 -3.07 11.91
CA ALA A 191 15.05 -2.96 12.20
C ALA A 191 15.56 -1.53 12.06
N LEU A 192 16.53 -1.20 12.91
CA LEU A 192 17.33 0.01 12.81
C LEU A 192 18.80 -0.39 12.66
N THR A 193 19.44 0.11 11.62
CA THR A 193 20.88 -0.04 11.40
C THR A 193 21.57 1.32 11.41
N ARG A 194 22.87 1.34 11.70
CA ARG A 194 23.71 2.54 11.64
C ARG A 194 24.79 2.38 10.59
N GLU A 195 25.15 3.49 9.95
CA GLU A 195 26.19 3.57 8.94
C GLU A 195 27.21 4.66 9.29
N THR A 196 28.46 4.41 8.94
CA THR A 196 29.55 5.38 9.14
C THR A 196 29.64 6.41 8.01
N THR A 197 28.97 6.17 6.90
CA THR A 197 28.87 7.12 5.78
C THR A 197 28.10 8.38 6.17
N PRO A 198 28.56 9.56 5.74
CA PRO A 198 27.80 10.79 5.92
C PRO A 198 26.42 10.70 5.28
N PHE A 199 25.42 11.18 5.99
CA PHE A 199 24.04 11.22 5.49
C PHE A 199 23.97 12.06 4.20
N ARG A 200 23.30 11.53 3.20
CA ARG A 200 23.00 12.24 1.96
C ARG A 200 21.48 12.30 1.79
N THR A 201 20.98 13.47 1.50
CA THR A 201 19.57 13.65 1.16
C THR A 201 19.26 12.87 -0.11
N ALA A 202 18.26 11.99 -0.01
CA ALA A 202 17.71 11.28 -1.17
C ALA A 202 16.29 11.77 -1.42
N GLU A 203 16.00 12.01 -2.69
CA GLU A 203 14.71 12.49 -3.15
C GLU A 203 14.27 11.66 -4.36
N THR A 204 13.04 11.21 -4.34
CA THR A 204 12.46 10.53 -5.51
C THR A 204 11.06 11.05 -5.76
N THR A 205 10.72 11.22 -7.03
CA THR A 205 9.38 11.62 -7.48
C THR A 205 8.81 10.54 -8.37
N ARG A 206 7.53 10.25 -8.20
CA ARG A 206 6.79 9.29 -9.01
C ARG A 206 5.43 9.89 -9.34
N ILE A 207 5.02 9.79 -10.59
CA ILE A 207 3.71 10.22 -11.08
C ILE A 207 2.94 8.96 -11.46
N LEU A 208 1.74 8.81 -10.92
CA LEU A 208 0.88 7.66 -11.18
C LEU A 208 -0.50 8.12 -11.63
N PRO A 209 -0.84 8.00 -12.93
CA PRO A 209 -2.22 8.08 -13.37
C PRO A 209 -3.05 7.02 -12.68
N THR A 210 -4.20 7.41 -12.13
CA THR A 210 -5.12 6.46 -11.51
C THR A 210 -6.21 6.05 -12.51
N ILE A 211 -6.91 4.95 -12.24
CA ILE A 211 -8.07 4.53 -13.04
C ILE A 211 -9.31 5.41 -12.79
N PHE A 212 -9.21 6.43 -11.96
CA PHE A 212 -10.33 7.27 -11.55
C PHE A 212 -10.36 8.56 -12.35
N TYR A 213 -11.55 8.88 -12.80
CA TYR A 213 -11.88 10.12 -13.48
C TYR A 213 -12.97 10.86 -12.72
N LYS A 214 -12.96 12.19 -12.79
CA LYS A 214 -13.96 13.06 -12.19
C LYS A 214 -14.57 13.96 -13.26
N LYS A 215 -15.89 14.05 -13.29
CA LYS A 215 -16.57 14.97 -14.18
C LYS A 215 -16.74 16.33 -13.49
N VAL A 216 -16.11 17.36 -14.04
CA VAL A 216 -16.13 18.73 -13.52
C VAL A 216 -16.69 19.65 -14.63
N ASN A 217 -17.82 20.32 -14.39
CA ASN A 217 -18.45 21.23 -15.37
C ASN A 217 -18.60 20.64 -16.79
N GLY A 218 -18.92 19.35 -16.87
CA GLY A 218 -19.08 18.65 -18.14
C GLY A 218 -17.79 18.09 -18.73
N GLN A 219 -16.63 18.52 -18.27
CA GLN A 219 -15.31 18.03 -18.65
C GLN A 219 -14.90 16.86 -17.80
N LEU A 220 -14.13 15.93 -18.36
CA LEU A 220 -13.58 14.79 -17.67
C LEU A 220 -12.13 15.08 -17.28
N ASP A 221 -11.86 15.00 -15.99
CA ASP A 221 -10.51 15.13 -15.42
C ASP A 221 -10.01 13.77 -14.93
N GLU A 222 -8.78 13.40 -15.28
CA GLU A 222 -8.09 12.22 -14.76
C GLU A 222 -7.47 12.55 -13.41
N LEU A 223 -7.61 11.65 -12.43
CA LEU A 223 -6.97 11.81 -11.13
C LEU A 223 -5.56 11.23 -11.18
N ILE A 224 -4.57 12.08 -10.97
CA ILE A 224 -3.15 11.71 -11.00
C ILE A 224 -2.55 11.89 -9.61
N ASP A 225 -1.95 10.82 -9.08
CA ASP A 225 -1.22 10.86 -7.81
C ASP A 225 0.26 11.13 -8.07
N VAL A 226 0.80 12.15 -7.41
CA VAL A 226 2.23 12.46 -7.36
C VAL A 226 2.75 12.09 -5.97
N PHE A 227 3.72 11.21 -5.93
CA PHE A 227 4.44 10.83 -4.72
C PHE A 227 5.82 11.45 -4.73
N ILE A 228 6.14 12.19 -3.68
CA ILE A 228 7.46 12.79 -3.48
C ILE A 228 8.03 12.24 -2.18
N ARG A 229 9.07 11.42 -2.30
CA ARG A 229 9.81 10.90 -1.15
C ARG A 229 11.01 11.79 -0.89
N HIS A 230 11.17 12.18 0.36
CA HIS A 230 12.22 13.11 0.78
C HIS A 230 12.77 12.71 2.15
N SER A 231 14.07 12.92 2.34
CA SER A 231 14.79 12.58 3.57
C SER A 231 15.04 13.78 4.49
N GLY A 232 14.36 14.90 4.28
CA GLY A 232 14.40 16.10 5.10
C GLY A 232 13.23 17.04 4.79
N PRO A 233 13.15 18.24 5.42
CA PRO A 233 12.01 19.13 5.25
C PRO A 233 11.73 19.47 3.79
N MET A 234 10.48 19.35 3.38
CA MET A 234 10.00 19.64 2.03
C MET A 234 9.26 20.99 2.02
N ALA A 235 9.43 21.77 0.95
CA ALA A 235 8.58 22.94 0.69
C ALA A 235 7.15 22.51 0.36
N THR A 236 6.20 23.40 0.60
CA THR A 236 4.79 23.06 0.45
C THR A 236 4.30 23.08 -0.99
N ASN A 237 4.89 23.90 -1.87
CA ASN A 237 4.41 24.07 -3.24
C ASN A 237 4.96 23.00 -4.19
N VAL A 238 4.05 22.32 -4.87
CA VAL A 238 4.34 21.32 -5.91
C VAL A 238 3.57 21.69 -7.18
N GLU A 239 4.28 21.84 -8.28
CA GLU A 239 3.74 22.10 -9.61
C GLU A 239 3.82 20.82 -10.45
N LEU A 240 2.71 20.42 -11.05
CA LEU A 240 2.62 19.35 -12.03
C LEU A 240 2.23 19.96 -13.38
N THR A 241 3.06 19.80 -14.40
CA THR A 241 2.75 20.21 -15.78
C THR A 241 2.48 18.99 -16.64
N ILE A 242 1.34 18.96 -17.34
CA ILE A 242 0.97 17.91 -18.29
C ILE A 242 0.48 18.55 -19.57
N GLY A 243 1.07 18.17 -20.70
CA GLY A 243 0.71 18.72 -22.01
C GLY A 243 0.81 20.25 -22.09
N GLY A 244 1.70 20.86 -21.32
CA GLY A 244 1.90 22.31 -21.26
C GLY A 244 0.96 23.05 -20.31
N LYS A 245 0.03 22.36 -19.62
CA LYS A 245 -0.87 22.96 -18.61
C LYS A 245 -0.33 22.67 -17.21
N ALA A 246 -0.18 23.73 -16.39
CA ALA A 246 0.31 23.64 -15.03
C ALA A 246 -0.82 23.50 -14.02
N TYR A 247 -0.59 22.66 -12.99
CA TYR A 247 -1.47 22.41 -11.87
C TYR A 247 -0.66 22.55 -10.57
N HIS A 248 -1.25 23.13 -9.52
CA HIS A 248 -0.54 23.41 -8.28
C HIS A 248 -1.24 22.75 -7.10
N GLN A 249 -0.44 22.17 -6.20
CA GLN A 249 -0.90 21.62 -4.92
C GLN A 249 0.11 21.96 -3.82
N ASN A 250 -0.37 21.99 -2.58
CA ASN A 250 0.49 22.18 -1.43
C ASN A 250 0.65 20.86 -0.66
N ALA A 251 1.89 20.41 -0.51
CA ALA A 251 2.22 19.30 0.38
C ALA A 251 2.14 19.73 1.84
N GLN A 252 1.78 18.80 2.73
CA GLN A 252 1.86 19.04 4.16
C GLN A 252 3.33 19.00 4.61
N PRO A 253 3.77 19.95 5.43
CA PRO A 253 5.13 19.96 5.95
C PRO A 253 5.42 18.67 6.73
N SER A 254 6.55 18.05 6.46
CA SER A 254 7.07 16.91 7.21
C SER A 254 8.59 16.94 7.28
N ALA A 255 9.16 16.32 8.32
CA ALA A 255 10.62 16.32 8.51
C ALA A 255 11.31 15.36 7.52
N PHE A 256 10.62 14.30 7.11
CA PHE A 256 11.05 13.29 6.16
C PHE A 256 9.81 12.49 5.71
N GLY A 257 9.98 11.54 4.83
CA GLY A 257 8.90 10.62 4.45
C GLY A 257 8.47 10.77 3.00
N GLU A 258 7.20 10.57 2.74
CA GLU A 258 6.59 10.63 1.42
C GLU A 258 5.35 11.52 1.47
N SER A 259 5.25 12.47 0.54
CA SER A 259 4.07 13.29 0.32
C SER A 259 3.29 12.72 -0.86
N ARG A 260 2.00 12.52 -0.69
CA ARG A 260 1.06 12.14 -1.77
C ARG A 260 0.16 13.32 -2.08
N LEU A 261 0.18 13.75 -3.34
CA LEU A 261 -0.66 14.83 -3.84
C LEU A 261 -1.51 14.30 -4.97
N ARG A 262 -2.82 14.56 -4.92
CA ARG A 262 -3.74 14.18 -5.98
C ARG A 262 -4.12 15.39 -6.81
N PHE A 263 -3.81 15.34 -8.09
CA PHE A 263 -4.14 16.37 -9.06
C PHE A 263 -5.36 15.95 -9.89
N GLU A 264 -6.27 16.89 -10.12
CA GLU A 264 -7.37 16.79 -11.09
C GLU A 264 -6.84 17.39 -12.40
N VAL A 265 -6.54 16.53 -13.35
CA VAL A 265 -5.88 16.91 -14.60
C VAL A 265 -6.85 16.73 -15.75
N THR A 266 -7.01 17.76 -16.56
CA THR A 266 -7.80 17.66 -17.80
C THR A 266 -7.38 16.42 -18.59
N GLU A 267 -8.34 15.62 -18.99
CA GLU A 267 -8.12 14.41 -19.77
C GLU A 267 -7.20 14.67 -20.98
N PHE A 268 -6.26 13.79 -21.19
CA PHE A 268 -5.35 13.79 -22.34
C PHE A 268 -5.53 12.49 -23.14
N PRO A 269 -5.65 12.58 -24.49
CA PRO A 269 -6.10 11.44 -25.30
C PRO A 269 -5.00 10.45 -25.67
N ALA A 270 -3.74 10.84 -25.49
CA ALA A 270 -2.58 10.07 -25.92
C ALA A 270 -1.41 10.23 -24.95
N GLU A 271 -0.35 9.50 -25.17
CA GLU A 271 0.90 9.62 -24.44
C GLU A 271 1.38 11.08 -24.39
N THR A 272 1.61 11.60 -23.19
CA THR A 272 1.86 13.02 -22.97
C THR A 272 3.01 13.22 -21.98
N LYS A 273 3.85 14.21 -22.25
CA LYS A 273 4.93 14.60 -21.33
C LYS A 273 4.36 15.19 -20.06
N ALA A 274 4.92 14.76 -18.93
CA ALA A 274 4.60 15.26 -17.60
C ALA A 274 5.87 15.67 -16.86
N GLU A 275 5.77 16.74 -16.11
CA GLU A 275 6.84 17.33 -15.34
C GLU A 275 6.36 17.69 -13.94
N VAL A 276 7.13 17.36 -12.92
CA VAL A 276 6.90 17.78 -11.55
C VAL A 276 8.06 18.63 -11.07
N ILE A 277 7.74 19.80 -10.55
CA ILE A 277 8.68 20.70 -9.92
C ILE A 277 8.27 20.92 -8.47
N TRP A 278 9.21 20.78 -7.57
CA TRP A 278 9.01 21.08 -6.15
C TRP A 278 10.32 21.55 -5.50
N SER A 279 10.23 22.18 -4.36
CA SER A 279 11.41 22.69 -3.64
C SER A 279 11.56 22.02 -2.29
N GLY A 280 12.78 21.68 -1.91
CA GLY A 280 13.14 21.12 -0.62
C GLY A 280 14.60 21.30 -0.32
N HIS A 281 15.00 21.42 0.94
CA HIS A 281 16.39 21.60 1.38
C HIS A 281 17.15 22.74 0.69
N GLY A 282 16.46 23.81 0.31
CA GLY A 282 17.05 24.91 -0.47
C GLY A 282 17.38 24.58 -1.92
N ARG A 283 16.92 23.42 -2.43
CA ARG A 283 17.05 23.00 -3.82
C ARG A 283 15.70 22.95 -4.50
N ARG A 284 15.70 23.16 -5.81
CA ARG A 284 14.55 22.93 -6.68
C ARG A 284 14.75 21.58 -7.37
N SER A 285 13.85 20.67 -7.11
CA SER A 285 13.84 19.34 -7.73
C SER A 285 12.95 19.34 -8.96
N HIS A 286 13.37 18.61 -9.98
CA HIS A 286 12.73 18.54 -11.26
C HIS A 286 12.70 17.06 -11.72
N TYR A 287 11.50 16.56 -12.02
CA TYR A 287 11.29 15.22 -12.50
C TYR A 287 10.42 15.23 -13.75
N GLN A 288 10.86 14.56 -14.79
CA GLN A 288 10.16 14.43 -16.06
C GLN A 288 9.88 12.96 -16.40
N THR A 289 8.73 12.72 -16.98
CA THR A 289 8.33 11.40 -17.49
C THR A 289 7.30 11.57 -18.61
N THR A 290 6.90 10.46 -19.20
CA THR A 290 5.78 10.38 -20.11
C THR A 290 4.67 9.58 -19.46
N LEU A 291 3.43 10.05 -19.55
CA LEU A 291 2.25 9.40 -19.00
C LEU A 291 1.35 8.90 -20.13
N THR A 292 0.84 7.71 -19.97
CA THR A 292 -0.22 7.16 -20.81
C THR A 292 -1.55 7.28 -20.05
N PRO A 293 -2.61 7.81 -20.67
CA PRO A 293 -3.92 7.92 -20.03
C PRO A 293 -4.44 6.52 -19.65
N GLN A 294 -5.09 6.43 -18.52
CA GLN A 294 -5.61 5.15 -18.04
C GLN A 294 -6.88 4.75 -18.78
N LYS A 295 -7.10 3.45 -18.90
CA LYS A 295 -8.30 2.90 -19.51
C LYS A 295 -9.53 3.34 -18.74
N LYS A 296 -10.54 3.86 -19.45
CA LYS A 296 -11.87 4.09 -18.91
C LYS A 296 -12.62 2.77 -18.84
N TRP A 297 -13.06 2.43 -17.65
CA TRP A 297 -13.79 1.20 -17.39
C TRP A 297 -15.28 1.48 -17.35
N THR A 298 -16.05 0.59 -17.94
CA THR A 298 -17.51 0.51 -17.70
C THR A 298 -17.75 -0.58 -16.69
N LEU A 299 -18.31 -0.24 -15.56
CA LEU A 299 -18.64 -1.19 -14.49
C LEU A 299 -20.14 -1.48 -14.54
N TYR A 300 -20.49 -2.73 -14.75
CA TYR A 300 -21.86 -3.21 -14.68
C TYR A 300 -22.08 -3.81 -13.29
N LEU A 301 -23.00 -3.23 -12.52
CA LEU A 301 -23.36 -3.72 -11.20
C LEU A 301 -24.69 -4.45 -11.31
N VAL A 302 -24.69 -5.74 -10.98
CA VAL A 302 -25.89 -6.57 -10.91
C VAL A 302 -26.05 -7.04 -9.47
N PRO A 303 -26.94 -6.45 -8.68
CA PRO A 303 -27.27 -6.96 -7.35
C PRO A 303 -27.78 -8.39 -7.44
N HIS A 304 -27.43 -9.20 -6.46
CA HIS A 304 -27.94 -10.56 -6.35
C HIS A 304 -28.25 -10.89 -4.88
N ILE A 305 -29.05 -11.91 -4.68
CA ILE A 305 -29.29 -12.48 -3.38
C ILE A 305 -28.26 -13.60 -3.15
N HIS A 306 -27.59 -13.60 -2.02
CA HIS A 306 -26.74 -14.72 -1.61
C HIS A 306 -27.55 -15.74 -0.83
N LEU A 307 -27.44 -17.02 -1.21
CA LEU A 307 -28.25 -18.10 -0.65
C LEU A 307 -27.53 -18.79 0.52
N ASP A 308 -27.92 -18.41 1.74
CA ASP A 308 -27.53 -19.09 2.99
C ASP A 308 -28.78 -19.68 3.67
N ILE A 309 -28.95 -20.99 3.58
CA ILE A 309 -30.09 -21.68 4.19
C ILE A 309 -29.70 -22.25 5.55
N GLY A 310 -30.32 -21.74 6.62
CA GLY A 310 -30.08 -22.23 7.99
C GLY A 310 -28.76 -21.75 8.62
N TYR A 311 -27.97 -20.97 7.91
CA TYR A 311 -26.74 -20.36 8.43
C TYR A 311 -27.00 -18.98 9.02
N SER A 312 -27.77 -18.15 8.31
CA SER A 312 -28.13 -16.79 8.74
C SER A 312 -29.32 -16.77 9.70
N ASP A 313 -30.31 -17.68 9.51
CA ASP A 313 -31.53 -17.79 10.32
C ASP A 313 -32.23 -19.14 10.06
N TYR A 314 -33.39 -19.36 10.70
CA TYR A 314 -34.22 -20.55 10.45
C TYR A 314 -34.64 -20.63 8.98
N GLN A 315 -34.65 -21.82 8.41
CA GLN A 315 -35.01 -22.07 7.02
C GLN A 315 -36.34 -21.40 6.59
N ALA A 316 -37.39 -21.51 7.39
CA ALA A 316 -38.67 -20.87 7.09
C ALA A 316 -38.60 -19.35 7.06
N LYS A 317 -37.81 -18.75 7.95
CA LYS A 317 -37.60 -17.31 7.98
C LYS A 317 -36.74 -16.83 6.81
N VAL A 318 -35.71 -17.60 6.47
CA VAL A 318 -34.89 -17.35 5.26
C VAL A 318 -35.73 -17.42 4.02
N ALA A 319 -36.64 -18.41 3.90
CA ALA A 319 -37.59 -18.50 2.79
C ALA A 319 -38.48 -17.27 2.66
N ALA A 320 -39.01 -16.76 3.78
CA ALA A 320 -39.82 -15.55 3.79
C ALA A 320 -38.99 -14.30 3.38
N ILE A 321 -37.76 -14.16 3.89
CA ILE A 321 -36.87 -13.05 3.54
C ILE A 321 -36.54 -13.08 2.05
N HIS A 322 -36.14 -14.22 1.51
CA HIS A 322 -35.78 -14.35 0.09
C HIS A 322 -36.99 -14.11 -0.83
N SER A 323 -38.17 -14.59 -0.44
CA SER A 323 -39.38 -14.28 -1.19
C SER A 323 -39.71 -12.78 -1.21
N HIS A 324 -39.50 -12.08 -0.09
CA HIS A 324 -39.68 -10.64 -0.01
C HIS A 324 -38.65 -9.87 -0.85
N VAL A 325 -37.38 -10.29 -0.83
CA VAL A 325 -36.34 -9.70 -1.68
C VAL A 325 -36.68 -9.84 -3.18
N VAL A 326 -37.30 -10.94 -3.58
CA VAL A 326 -37.78 -11.10 -4.96
C VAL A 326 -38.91 -10.09 -5.26
N ASP A 327 -39.87 -9.85 -4.34
CA ASP A 327 -40.89 -8.82 -4.50
C ASP A 327 -40.24 -7.43 -4.67
N GLU A 328 -39.33 -7.05 -3.77
CA GLU A 328 -38.61 -5.75 -3.84
C GLU A 328 -37.80 -5.61 -5.13
N ALA A 329 -37.12 -6.66 -5.59
CA ALA A 329 -36.40 -6.63 -6.86
C ALA A 329 -37.33 -6.38 -8.05
N MET A 330 -38.55 -6.92 -8.01
CA MET A 330 -39.56 -6.70 -9.02
C MET A 330 -40.07 -5.26 -9.04
N GLU A 331 -40.28 -4.66 -7.86
CA GLU A 331 -40.66 -3.25 -7.73
C GLU A 331 -39.54 -2.35 -8.25
N MET A 332 -38.28 -2.64 -7.90
CA MET A 332 -37.12 -1.92 -8.41
C MET A 332 -36.98 -2.01 -9.93
N MET A 333 -37.19 -3.19 -10.51
CA MET A 333 -37.17 -3.36 -11.97
C MET A 333 -38.30 -2.60 -12.67
N ALA A 334 -39.46 -2.45 -12.03
CA ALA A 334 -40.55 -1.66 -12.57
C ALA A 334 -40.25 -0.16 -12.51
N ALA A 335 -39.68 0.32 -11.41
CA ALA A 335 -39.34 1.73 -11.20
C ALA A 335 -38.09 2.18 -11.98
N HIS A 336 -37.13 1.28 -12.22
CA HIS A 336 -35.83 1.58 -12.83
C HIS A 336 -35.58 0.66 -14.04
N PRO A 337 -35.77 1.14 -15.28
CA PRO A 337 -35.64 0.30 -16.50
C PRO A 337 -34.27 -0.36 -16.67
N ASP A 338 -33.21 0.23 -16.16
CA ASP A 338 -31.83 -0.26 -16.25
C ASP A 338 -31.45 -1.20 -15.11
N PHE A 339 -32.30 -1.34 -14.09
CA PHE A 339 -32.02 -2.23 -12.97
C PHE A 339 -32.11 -3.70 -13.41
N ARG A 340 -31.12 -4.48 -13.00
CA ARG A 340 -31.05 -5.93 -13.18
C ARG A 340 -30.81 -6.58 -11.85
N PHE A 341 -31.36 -7.78 -11.64
CA PHE A 341 -31.21 -8.54 -10.42
C PHE A 341 -30.92 -10.00 -10.77
N SER A 342 -30.08 -10.65 -9.99
CA SER A 342 -29.74 -12.06 -10.15
C SER A 342 -30.09 -12.85 -8.90
N LEU A 343 -30.48 -14.10 -9.09
CA LEU A 343 -30.69 -15.06 -8.00
C LEU A 343 -29.48 -16.00 -7.89
N ASP A 344 -29.03 -16.23 -6.68
CA ASP A 344 -28.03 -17.25 -6.38
C ASP A 344 -28.72 -18.59 -6.13
N GLY A 345 -28.84 -19.36 -7.18
CA GLY A 345 -29.56 -20.65 -7.18
C GLY A 345 -31.07 -20.52 -7.38
N PHE A 346 -31.71 -21.68 -7.48
CA PHE A 346 -33.15 -21.79 -7.78
C PHE A 346 -34.06 -21.74 -6.53
N TRP A 347 -33.52 -22.06 -5.36
CA TRP A 347 -34.33 -22.19 -4.13
C TRP A 347 -35.07 -20.90 -3.74
N PRO A 348 -34.50 -19.69 -3.81
CA PRO A 348 -35.25 -18.43 -3.55
C PRO A 348 -36.46 -18.28 -4.46
N LEU A 349 -36.31 -18.60 -5.74
CA LEU A 349 -37.42 -18.55 -6.68
C LEU A 349 -38.49 -19.63 -6.38
N GLN A 350 -38.06 -20.83 -5.98
CA GLN A 350 -38.98 -21.87 -5.56
C GLN A 350 -39.82 -21.43 -4.36
N GLN A 351 -39.22 -20.89 -3.32
CA GLN A 351 -39.91 -20.40 -2.13
C GLN A 351 -40.87 -19.23 -2.48
N PHE A 352 -40.46 -18.33 -3.36
CA PHE A 352 -41.34 -17.31 -3.90
C PHE A 352 -42.56 -17.90 -4.64
N MET A 353 -42.34 -18.86 -5.50
CA MET A 353 -43.40 -19.54 -6.24
C MET A 353 -44.40 -20.29 -5.35
N GLU A 354 -43.94 -20.90 -4.25
CA GLU A 354 -44.79 -21.63 -3.30
C GLU A 354 -45.65 -20.69 -2.45
N THR A 355 -45.18 -19.48 -2.18
CA THR A 355 -45.79 -18.55 -1.22
C THR A 355 -46.57 -17.41 -1.88
N ARG A 356 -46.49 -17.22 -3.20
CA ARG A 356 -47.14 -16.11 -3.93
C ARG A 356 -48.39 -16.55 -4.70
N THR A 357 -49.28 -15.58 -4.90
CA THR A 357 -50.50 -15.80 -5.71
C THR A 357 -50.18 -16.04 -7.18
N PRO A 358 -51.07 -16.69 -7.96
CA PRO A 358 -50.86 -16.85 -9.39
C PRO A 358 -50.57 -15.56 -10.16
N ALA A 359 -51.19 -14.44 -9.76
CA ALA A 359 -50.97 -13.14 -10.38
C ALA A 359 -49.55 -12.61 -10.11
N GLN A 360 -49.05 -12.71 -8.88
CA GLN A 360 -47.68 -12.32 -8.52
C GLN A 360 -46.64 -13.19 -9.24
N ARG A 361 -46.83 -14.49 -9.34
CA ARG A 361 -45.97 -15.41 -10.12
C ARG A 361 -45.91 -15.00 -11.59
N GLN A 362 -47.09 -14.74 -12.21
CA GLN A 362 -47.16 -14.33 -13.61
C GLN A 362 -46.42 -12.99 -13.83
N HIS A 363 -46.59 -12.06 -12.89
CA HIS A 363 -45.87 -10.79 -12.92
C HIS A 363 -44.35 -11.01 -12.90
N ALA A 364 -43.84 -11.86 -11.99
CA ALA A 364 -42.43 -12.20 -11.90
C ALA A 364 -41.89 -12.81 -13.20
N PHE A 365 -42.59 -13.79 -13.78
CA PHE A 365 -42.15 -14.36 -15.04
C PHE A 365 -42.18 -13.40 -16.20
N THR A 366 -43.12 -12.46 -16.20
CA THR A 366 -43.18 -11.43 -17.24
C THR A 366 -41.97 -10.47 -17.12
N ALA A 367 -41.64 -10.07 -15.91
CA ALA A 367 -40.45 -9.24 -15.65
C ALA A 367 -39.15 -9.93 -16.05
N MET A 368 -39.00 -11.23 -15.69
CA MET A 368 -37.82 -12.03 -16.06
C MET A 368 -37.65 -12.23 -17.56
N ARG A 369 -38.74 -12.28 -18.34
CA ARG A 369 -38.65 -12.37 -19.81
C ARG A 369 -38.29 -11.08 -20.50
N ASN A 370 -38.69 -9.98 -19.91
CA ASN A 370 -38.56 -8.64 -20.51
C ASN A 370 -37.25 -7.92 -20.14
N LYS A 371 -36.47 -8.51 -19.27
CA LYS A 371 -35.22 -7.94 -18.74
C LYS A 371 -34.02 -8.86 -18.94
#